data_09a47c5ca73a3813a0e2758dc61935fd
#
_entry.id   09a47c5ca73a3813a0e2758dc61935fd
#
_cell.length_a   1.000
_cell.length_b   1.000
_cell.length_c   1.000
_cell.angle_alpha   90.00
_cell.angle_beta   90.00
_cell.angle_gamma   90.00
#
_symmetry.space_group_name_H-M   'P 1'
#
loop_
_entity.id
_entity.type
_entity.pdbx_description
1 polymer ?
#
loop_
_entity_poly.entity_id
_entity_poly.type
_entity_poly.pdbx_seq_one_letter_code
_entity_poly.pdbx_strand_id
1 'polypeptide(L)'
;LLGYGNHIIEPEVGFLASGLEGKGRMEEPDIIVEYLERFFSEQEDLKGKNVMITAGPTYEKIDPVRFIGNYSSGKMGFALAEECLRRGANVTLIAGPVALSCSPGINRIDVESCEEMYQASTLAFLQADAAILCAAVADFKPNAVADRKIKREKDDLELRLVPTHDIAAALGQMKQKNQRIVAFALETNDEEANAQKKRQKKNADFIVLNSTRNPGTTFRTDDNQITIISEKGKKEYEKKPKTEVAKDIINELAKIL
;
A
#
# COMPACT_ATOMS: atom_id res chain seq x y z
N LEU A 1 30.28 -9.39 8.39
CA LEU A 1 29.16 -8.52 8.79
C LEU A 1 28.55 -7.80 7.58
N LEU A 2 29.34 -7.14 6.73
CA LEU A 2 28.86 -6.45 5.53
C LEU A 2 28.03 -7.36 4.60
N GLY A 3 28.44 -8.62 4.41
CA GLY A 3 27.71 -9.62 3.62
C GLY A 3 26.34 -10.02 4.18
N TYR A 4 26.02 -9.62 5.42
CA TYR A 4 24.71 -9.79 6.05
C TYR A 4 23.88 -8.50 6.10
N GLY A 5 24.29 -7.48 5.33
CA GLY A 5 23.56 -6.19 5.29
C GLY A 5 23.81 -5.27 6.49
N ASN A 6 24.83 -5.55 7.30
CA ASN A 6 25.21 -4.64 8.39
C ASN A 6 26.05 -3.47 7.85
N HIS A 7 25.87 -2.31 8.43
CA HIS A 7 26.72 -1.15 8.20
C HIS A 7 27.81 -1.09 9.25
N ILE A 8 29.02 -0.68 8.86
CA ILE A 8 30.17 -0.60 9.74
C ILE A 8 30.71 0.84 9.66
N ILE A 9 30.81 1.48 10.81
CA ILE A 9 31.59 2.70 10.97
C ILE A 9 33.01 2.26 11.26
N GLU A 10 33.95 2.58 10.37
CA GLU A 10 35.34 2.18 10.51
C GLU A 10 35.99 2.83 11.72
N PRO A 11 36.82 2.10 12.48
CA PRO A 11 37.53 2.68 13.62
C PRO A 11 38.59 3.68 13.17
N GLU A 12 38.77 4.71 13.98
CA GLU A 12 39.80 5.74 13.79
C GLU A 12 41.23 5.17 13.98
N VAL A 13 42.19 5.81 13.31
CA VAL A 13 43.62 5.56 13.51
C VAL A 13 44.15 6.44 14.64
N GLY A 14 44.72 5.86 15.68
CA GLY A 14 45.25 6.63 16.79
C GLY A 14 46.01 5.77 17.80
N PHE A 15 46.38 6.36 18.92
CA PHE A 15 47.07 5.64 20.03
C PHE A 15 46.09 4.66 20.69
N LEU A 16 46.50 3.42 20.71
CA LEU A 16 45.76 2.33 21.35
C LEU A 16 46.18 2.18 22.83
N ALA A 17 45.38 1.54 23.65
CA ALA A 17 45.70 1.26 25.04
C ALA A 17 46.99 0.44 25.22
N SER A 18 47.44 -0.26 24.18
CA SER A 18 48.72 -0.96 24.11
C SER A 18 49.96 -0.08 23.93
N GLY A 19 49.77 1.24 23.75
CA GLY A 19 50.84 2.22 23.44
C GLY A 19 51.31 2.21 21.99
N LEU A 20 50.66 1.42 21.13
CA LEU A 20 50.92 1.41 19.69
C LEU A 20 49.97 2.37 18.96
N GLU A 21 50.39 2.89 17.82
CA GLU A 21 49.58 3.64 16.93
C GLU A 21 48.99 2.72 15.84
N GLY A 22 47.67 2.75 15.66
CA GLY A 22 47.00 1.88 14.69
C GLY A 22 45.49 2.07 14.63
N LYS A 23 44.86 1.33 13.71
CA LYS A 23 43.41 1.26 13.54
C LYS A 23 42.78 0.45 14.67
N GLY A 24 41.84 1.01 15.42
CA GLY A 24 41.20 0.26 16.52
C GLY A 24 40.56 1.15 17.58
N ARG A 25 40.74 2.45 17.51
CA ARG A 25 40.02 3.42 18.35
C ARG A 25 38.60 3.58 17.84
N MET A 26 37.60 3.61 18.74
CA MET A 26 36.23 3.92 18.38
C MET A 26 36.20 5.32 17.75
N GLU A 27 35.45 5.46 16.66
CA GLU A 27 35.24 6.74 15.99
C GLU A 27 34.66 7.78 16.97
N GLU A 28 34.95 9.06 16.76
CA GLU A 28 34.47 10.13 17.62
C GLU A 28 32.94 10.21 17.60
N PRO A 29 32.29 10.46 18.75
CA PRO A 29 30.83 10.48 18.87
C PRO A 29 30.14 11.39 17.87
N ASP A 30 30.69 12.56 17.60
CA ASP A 30 30.13 13.53 16.65
C ASP A 30 30.12 12.97 15.22
N ILE A 31 31.18 12.26 14.81
CA ILE A 31 31.29 11.63 13.49
C ILE A 31 30.34 10.42 13.39
N ILE A 32 30.16 9.67 14.48
CA ILE A 32 29.17 8.60 14.55
C ILE A 32 27.75 9.16 14.37
N VAL A 33 27.43 10.27 15.04
CA VAL A 33 26.12 10.94 14.92
C VAL A 33 25.92 11.45 13.49
N GLU A 34 26.91 12.13 12.91
CA GLU A 34 26.84 12.62 11.53
C GLU A 34 26.64 11.48 10.52
N TYR A 35 27.34 10.35 10.72
CA TYR A 35 27.14 9.13 9.90
C TYR A 35 25.70 8.61 10.01
N LEU A 36 25.16 8.52 11.23
CA LEU A 36 23.80 8.04 11.46
C LEU A 36 22.75 8.99 10.86
N GLU A 37 22.93 10.31 11.05
CA GLU A 37 22.04 11.32 10.45
C GLU A 37 22.02 11.21 8.93
N ARG A 38 23.18 11.08 8.30
CA ARG A 38 23.28 10.88 6.85
C ARG A 38 22.65 9.54 6.43
N PHE A 39 22.95 8.45 7.14
CA PHE A 39 22.42 7.12 6.85
C PHE A 39 20.88 7.09 6.91
N PHE A 40 20.29 7.74 7.92
CA PHE A 40 18.84 7.80 8.04
C PHE A 40 18.22 8.78 7.04
N SER A 41 18.86 9.91 6.75
CA SER A 41 18.35 10.87 5.77
C SER A 41 18.39 10.32 4.33
N GLU A 42 19.39 9.53 3.98
CA GLU A 42 19.44 8.83 2.67
C GLU A 42 18.32 7.81 2.49
N GLN A 43 17.66 7.36 3.57
CA GLN A 43 16.49 6.49 3.53
C GLN A 43 15.16 7.25 3.45
N GLU A 44 15.16 8.59 3.59
CA GLU A 44 13.97 9.45 3.52
C GLU A 44 13.73 9.98 2.09
N ASP A 45 13.80 9.12 1.09
CA ASP A 45 13.64 9.51 -0.34
C ASP A 45 12.21 9.92 -0.72
N LEU A 46 11.24 9.77 0.19
CA LEU A 46 9.87 10.28 0.08
C LEU A 46 9.62 11.51 0.98
N LYS A 47 10.66 12.10 1.53
CA LYS A 47 10.52 13.27 2.42
C LYS A 47 9.75 14.42 1.77
N GLY A 48 8.71 14.87 2.46
CA GLY A 48 7.83 15.94 1.99
C GLY A 48 6.84 15.55 0.90
N LYS A 49 6.80 14.28 0.46
CA LYS A 49 5.78 13.77 -0.44
C LYS A 49 4.50 13.40 0.31
N ASN A 50 3.36 13.75 -0.27
CA ASN A 50 2.05 13.37 0.25
C ASN A 50 1.58 12.10 -0.46
N VAL A 51 1.42 11.01 0.28
CA VAL A 51 1.00 9.72 -0.28
C VAL A 51 -0.34 9.30 0.31
N MET A 52 -1.34 9.12 -0.54
CA MET A 52 -2.64 8.58 -0.17
C MET A 52 -2.69 7.08 -0.45
N ILE A 53 -3.19 6.29 0.49
CA ILE A 53 -3.28 4.84 0.37
C ILE A 53 -4.69 4.39 0.75
N THR A 54 -5.33 3.54 -0.08
CA THR A 54 -6.56 2.85 0.31
C THR A 54 -6.24 1.43 0.76
N ALA A 55 -6.87 0.96 1.83
CA ALA A 55 -6.63 -0.36 2.41
C ALA A 55 -7.90 -1.02 2.94
N GLY A 56 -7.87 -2.35 3.09
CA GLY A 56 -8.99 -3.10 3.64
C GLY A 56 -10.11 -3.37 2.63
N PRO A 57 -11.21 -3.99 3.07
CA PRO A 57 -12.42 -4.17 2.27
C PRO A 57 -13.33 -2.95 2.35
N THR A 58 -14.36 -2.88 1.50
CA THR A 58 -15.57 -2.10 1.77
C THR A 58 -16.73 -3.05 2.10
N TYR A 59 -17.66 -2.57 2.92
CA TYR A 59 -18.86 -3.30 3.32
C TYR A 59 -20.10 -2.55 2.83
N GLU A 60 -20.82 -3.20 1.92
CA GLU A 60 -22.04 -2.65 1.34
C GLU A 60 -23.25 -3.27 2.05
N LYS A 61 -23.92 -2.46 2.88
CA LYS A 61 -25.01 -2.94 3.74
C LYS A 61 -26.18 -3.51 2.95
N ILE A 62 -26.65 -4.67 3.36
CA ILE A 62 -27.94 -5.26 2.95
C ILE A 62 -29.02 -4.80 3.94
N ASP A 63 -28.70 -4.86 5.23
CA ASP A 63 -29.52 -4.44 6.36
C ASP A 63 -28.59 -4.05 7.55
N PRO A 64 -29.10 -3.65 8.73
CA PRO A 64 -28.25 -3.29 9.87
C PRO A 64 -27.31 -4.39 10.39
N VAL A 65 -27.43 -5.64 9.88
CA VAL A 65 -26.69 -6.80 10.38
C VAL A 65 -25.81 -7.44 9.32
N ARG A 66 -26.20 -7.36 8.05
CA ARG A 66 -25.54 -8.08 6.92
C ARG A 66 -25.04 -7.13 5.86
N PHE A 67 -23.95 -7.49 5.23
CA PHE A 67 -23.31 -6.74 4.17
C PHE A 67 -22.73 -7.65 3.08
N ILE A 68 -22.42 -7.07 1.92
CA ILE A 68 -21.58 -7.63 0.86
C ILE A 68 -20.20 -7.03 1.03
N GLY A 69 -19.14 -7.84 0.96
CA GLY A 69 -17.77 -7.37 1.07
C GLY A 69 -16.75 -8.41 0.65
N ASN A 70 -15.49 -8.01 0.60
CA ASN A 70 -14.37 -8.84 0.18
C ASN A 70 -13.59 -9.40 1.38
N TYR A 71 -12.85 -10.51 1.19
CA TYR A 71 -12.02 -11.14 2.23
C TYR A 71 -10.72 -10.40 2.54
N SER A 72 -10.57 -9.13 2.16
CA SER A 72 -9.36 -8.37 2.42
C SER A 72 -9.13 -8.19 3.92
N SER A 73 -7.89 -8.40 4.35
CA SER A 73 -7.45 -8.13 5.73
C SER A 73 -6.81 -6.75 5.91
N GLY A 74 -6.57 -6.01 4.82
CA GLY A 74 -5.89 -4.72 4.84
C GLY A 74 -4.36 -4.78 4.97
N LYS A 75 -3.77 -5.92 5.35
CA LYS A 75 -2.34 -6.05 5.69
C LYS A 75 -1.39 -5.42 4.66
N MET A 76 -1.64 -5.58 3.35
CA MET A 76 -0.76 -5.02 2.32
C MET A 76 -0.80 -3.49 2.30
N GLY A 77 -1.98 -2.87 2.36
CA GLY A 77 -2.12 -1.42 2.39
C GLY A 77 -1.51 -0.80 3.65
N PHE A 78 -1.64 -1.46 4.80
CA PHE A 78 -0.97 -1.02 6.03
C PHE A 78 0.55 -1.14 5.93
N ALA A 79 1.08 -2.23 5.38
CA ALA A 79 2.53 -2.37 5.17
C ALA A 79 3.08 -1.29 4.22
N LEU A 80 2.33 -0.90 3.18
CA LEU A 80 2.68 0.20 2.29
C LEU A 80 2.68 1.55 3.03
N ALA A 81 1.70 1.78 3.90
CA ALA A 81 1.60 3.02 4.68
C ALA A 81 2.78 3.16 5.65
N GLU A 82 3.13 2.09 6.36
CA GLU A 82 4.30 2.06 7.26
C GLU A 82 5.62 2.29 6.50
N GLU A 83 5.78 1.67 5.33
CA GLU A 83 6.99 1.87 4.51
C GLU A 83 7.08 3.31 3.96
N CYS A 84 5.97 3.90 3.51
CA CYS A 84 5.95 5.31 3.08
C CYS A 84 6.31 6.25 4.24
N LEU A 85 5.73 6.03 5.44
CA LEU A 85 6.05 6.81 6.64
C LEU A 85 7.54 6.68 7.00
N ARG A 86 8.07 5.45 7.02
CA ARG A 86 9.49 5.19 7.30
C ARG A 86 10.42 5.94 6.34
N ARG A 87 10.01 6.17 5.10
CA ARG A 87 10.74 6.90 4.06
C ARG A 87 10.44 8.41 4.05
N GLY A 88 9.82 8.94 5.09
CA GLY A 88 9.60 10.37 5.32
C GLY A 88 8.39 10.98 4.61
N ALA A 89 7.50 10.17 4.03
CA ALA A 89 6.27 10.68 3.42
C ALA A 89 5.24 11.12 4.46
N ASN A 90 4.41 12.11 4.10
CA ASN A 90 3.16 12.41 4.79
C ASN A 90 2.10 11.42 4.28
N VAL A 91 1.65 10.50 5.12
CA VAL A 91 0.77 9.40 4.71
C VAL A 91 -0.67 9.65 5.16
N THR A 92 -1.61 9.57 4.20
CA THR A 92 -3.05 9.48 4.47
C THR A 92 -3.53 8.07 4.11
N LEU A 93 -3.93 7.30 5.13
CA LEU A 93 -4.43 5.94 4.99
C LEU A 93 -5.95 5.92 5.11
N ILE A 94 -6.66 5.63 4.02
CA ILE A 94 -8.12 5.46 3.99
C ILE A 94 -8.40 3.97 4.15
N ALA A 95 -8.87 3.59 5.33
CA ALA A 95 -9.01 2.19 5.74
C ALA A 95 -10.47 1.77 5.81
N GLY A 96 -10.84 0.74 5.05
CA GLY A 96 -12.08 0.02 5.26
C GLY A 96 -12.06 -0.79 6.57
N PRO A 97 -13.14 -1.49 6.94
CA PRO A 97 -13.28 -2.16 8.24
C PRO A 97 -12.24 -3.26 8.45
N VAL A 98 -11.23 -2.95 9.26
CA VAL A 98 -10.15 -3.88 9.66
C VAL A 98 -9.74 -3.63 11.11
N ALA A 99 -9.24 -4.67 11.79
CA ALA A 99 -8.78 -4.58 13.18
C ALA A 99 -7.27 -4.23 13.29
N LEU A 100 -6.66 -3.74 12.21
CA LEU A 100 -5.25 -3.35 12.21
C LEU A 100 -5.07 -1.94 12.79
N SER A 101 -3.98 -1.73 13.51
CA SER A 101 -3.47 -0.41 13.90
C SER A 101 -2.36 0.04 12.96
N CYS A 102 -2.07 1.33 12.96
CA CYS A 102 -0.94 1.93 12.23
C CYS A 102 -0.15 2.86 13.16
N SER A 103 1.05 3.23 12.74
CA SER A 103 1.91 4.17 13.47
C SER A 103 1.24 5.55 13.63
N PRO A 104 1.48 6.25 14.75
CA PRO A 104 0.85 7.55 15.05
C PRO A 104 1.13 8.65 14.01
N GLY A 105 2.20 8.52 13.21
CA GLY A 105 2.54 9.46 12.13
C GLY A 105 1.66 9.32 10.87
N ILE A 106 0.81 8.30 10.80
CA ILE A 106 -0.10 8.08 9.68
C ILE A 106 -1.45 8.75 9.97
N ASN A 107 -1.89 9.64 9.07
CA ASN A 107 -3.25 10.19 9.10
C ASN A 107 -4.24 9.15 8.61
N ARG A 108 -4.91 8.43 9.54
CA ARG A 108 -5.88 7.39 9.23
C ARG A 108 -7.29 7.94 9.16
N ILE A 109 -8.00 7.57 8.09
CA ILE A 109 -9.42 7.86 7.87
C ILE A 109 -10.14 6.52 7.76
N ASP A 110 -10.98 6.19 8.74
CA ASP A 110 -11.79 4.97 8.71
C ASP A 110 -13.07 5.21 7.92
N VAL A 111 -13.39 4.25 7.04
CA VAL A 111 -14.58 4.26 6.19
C VAL A 111 -15.21 2.87 6.19
N GLU A 112 -16.50 2.78 5.87
CA GLU A 112 -17.20 1.48 5.82
C GLU A 112 -17.53 1.07 4.40
N SER A 113 -18.09 1.98 3.60
CA SER A 113 -18.61 1.70 2.26
C SER A 113 -17.70 2.17 1.13
N CYS A 114 -17.95 1.67 -0.09
CA CYS A 114 -17.32 2.18 -1.31
C CYS A 114 -17.57 3.68 -1.48
N GLU A 115 -18.77 4.16 -1.17
CA GLU A 115 -19.12 5.58 -1.29
C GLU A 115 -18.26 6.45 -0.38
N GLU A 116 -18.14 6.07 0.90
CA GLU A 116 -17.29 6.79 1.86
C GLU A 116 -15.83 6.76 1.45
N MET A 117 -15.33 5.59 0.99
CA MET A 117 -13.96 5.46 0.49
C MET A 117 -13.74 6.32 -0.76
N TYR A 118 -14.70 6.39 -1.67
CA TYR A 118 -14.65 7.24 -2.86
C TYR A 118 -14.55 8.72 -2.49
N GLN A 119 -15.40 9.20 -1.59
CA GLN A 119 -15.42 10.59 -1.14
C GLN A 119 -14.09 10.96 -0.44
N ALA A 120 -13.64 10.13 0.51
CA ALA A 120 -12.38 10.35 1.21
C ALA A 120 -11.18 10.33 0.26
N SER A 121 -11.15 9.38 -0.70
CA SER A 121 -10.07 9.26 -1.68
C SER A 121 -10.03 10.45 -2.63
N THR A 122 -11.18 10.89 -3.12
CA THR A 122 -11.29 12.04 -4.03
C THR A 122 -10.76 13.31 -3.37
N LEU A 123 -11.14 13.54 -2.10
CA LEU A 123 -10.67 14.70 -1.34
C LEU A 123 -9.17 14.64 -1.04
N ALA A 124 -8.68 13.49 -0.57
CA ALA A 124 -7.27 13.31 -0.23
C ALA A 124 -6.35 13.40 -1.46
N PHE A 125 -6.81 12.93 -2.63
CA PHE A 125 -6.02 12.94 -3.87
C PHE A 125 -5.72 14.34 -4.39
N LEU A 126 -6.55 15.35 -4.08
CA LEU A 126 -6.30 16.74 -4.49
C LEU A 126 -4.95 17.28 -3.99
N GLN A 127 -4.47 16.80 -2.86
CA GLN A 127 -3.23 17.23 -2.21
C GLN A 127 -2.11 16.18 -2.27
N ALA A 128 -2.39 15.01 -2.85
CA ALA A 128 -1.44 13.91 -2.89
C ALA A 128 -0.51 14.00 -4.11
N ASP A 129 0.77 13.68 -3.91
CA ASP A 129 1.74 13.46 -4.98
C ASP A 129 1.55 12.05 -5.57
N ALA A 130 1.11 11.09 -4.74
CA ALA A 130 0.80 9.73 -5.18
C ALA A 130 -0.43 9.15 -4.50
N ALA A 131 -1.15 8.28 -5.23
CA ALA A 131 -2.21 7.42 -4.71
C ALA A 131 -1.85 5.96 -4.92
N ILE A 132 -1.94 5.14 -3.86
CA ILE A 132 -1.78 3.68 -3.91
C ILE A 132 -3.13 3.05 -3.60
N LEU A 133 -3.77 2.48 -4.61
CA LEU A 133 -5.12 1.94 -4.53
C LEU A 133 -5.06 0.43 -4.27
N CYS A 134 -4.94 0.07 -2.98
CA CYS A 134 -4.74 -1.31 -2.50
C CYS A 134 -5.99 -1.92 -1.85
N ALA A 135 -7.05 -1.13 -1.61
CA ALA A 135 -8.29 -1.62 -1.04
C ALA A 135 -9.01 -2.63 -1.95
N ALA A 136 -9.67 -3.60 -1.34
CA ALA A 136 -10.58 -4.53 -2.02
C ALA A 136 -12.01 -3.97 -1.97
N VAL A 137 -12.29 -3.03 -2.85
CA VAL A 137 -13.59 -2.37 -2.96
C VAL A 137 -14.61 -3.35 -3.54
N ALA A 138 -15.82 -3.36 -3.00
CA ALA A 138 -16.93 -4.15 -3.58
C ALA A 138 -17.40 -3.50 -4.89
N ASP A 139 -17.46 -4.27 -5.97
CA ASP A 139 -17.89 -3.80 -7.30
C ASP A 139 -19.40 -3.54 -7.37
N PHE A 140 -20.17 -4.15 -6.45
CA PHE A 140 -21.62 -4.05 -6.41
C PHE A 140 -22.12 -3.79 -4.99
N LYS A 141 -23.21 -3.04 -4.89
CA LYS A 141 -23.96 -2.79 -3.65
C LYS A 141 -25.46 -3.09 -3.84
N PRO A 142 -26.22 -3.40 -2.76
CA PRO A 142 -27.67 -3.50 -2.84
C PRO A 142 -28.27 -2.19 -3.37
N ASN A 143 -29.27 -2.31 -4.28
CA ASN A 143 -29.99 -1.16 -4.80
C ASN A 143 -30.78 -0.41 -3.72
N ALA A 144 -31.20 -1.14 -2.68
CA ALA A 144 -31.86 -0.58 -1.51
C ALA A 144 -31.37 -1.32 -0.26
N VAL A 145 -31.12 -0.58 0.80
CA VAL A 145 -30.73 -1.09 2.12
C VAL A 145 -31.99 -1.15 2.98
N ALA A 146 -32.22 -2.29 3.61
CA ALA A 146 -33.34 -2.43 4.52
C ALA A 146 -33.06 -1.75 5.88
N ASP A 147 -34.00 -0.96 6.37
CA ASP A 147 -33.87 -0.25 7.66
C ASP A 147 -33.90 -1.18 8.88
N ARG A 148 -34.38 -2.40 8.69
CA ARG A 148 -34.48 -3.45 9.73
C ARG A 148 -33.91 -4.74 9.23
N LYS A 149 -33.40 -5.57 10.18
CA LYS A 149 -32.93 -6.92 9.87
C LYS A 149 -33.99 -7.69 9.10
N ILE A 150 -33.70 -8.15 7.88
CA ILE A 150 -34.56 -8.99 7.07
C ILE A 150 -34.74 -10.33 7.81
N LYS A 151 -35.96 -10.68 8.16
CA LYS A 151 -36.24 -11.96 8.82
C LYS A 151 -36.22 -13.09 7.80
N ARG A 152 -35.80 -14.27 8.24
CA ARG A 152 -35.87 -15.48 7.43
C ARG A 152 -37.34 -15.89 7.32
N GLU A 153 -37.83 -15.90 6.11
CA GLU A 153 -39.14 -16.43 5.73
C GLU A 153 -38.95 -17.79 5.01
N LYS A 154 -40.04 -18.36 4.51
CA LYS A 154 -39.97 -19.68 3.83
C LYS A 154 -39.38 -19.55 2.41
N ASP A 155 -39.47 -18.37 1.82
CA ASP A 155 -39.05 -18.09 0.45
C ASP A 155 -37.60 -17.65 0.36
N ASP A 156 -37.03 -17.68 -0.84
CA ASP A 156 -35.71 -17.21 -1.15
C ASP A 156 -35.61 -15.66 -0.97
N LEU A 157 -34.44 -15.19 -0.62
CA LEU A 157 -34.13 -13.74 -0.59
C LEU A 157 -33.46 -13.33 -1.89
N GLU A 158 -34.14 -12.55 -2.69
CA GLU A 158 -33.57 -11.93 -3.89
C GLU A 158 -33.01 -10.55 -3.58
N LEU A 159 -31.76 -10.31 -3.98
CA LEU A 159 -31.10 -9.00 -3.85
C LEU A 159 -30.79 -8.45 -5.24
N ARG A 160 -31.38 -7.30 -5.56
CA ARG A 160 -30.96 -6.52 -6.72
C ARG A 160 -29.73 -5.73 -6.40
N LEU A 161 -28.65 -5.97 -7.16
CA LEU A 161 -27.38 -5.29 -7.00
C LEU A 161 -27.18 -4.23 -8.10
N VAL A 162 -26.54 -3.12 -7.75
CA VAL A 162 -26.12 -2.05 -8.67
C VAL A 162 -24.62 -1.82 -8.54
N PRO A 163 -23.92 -1.39 -9.61
CA PRO A 163 -22.48 -1.12 -9.54
C PRO A 163 -22.18 0.01 -8.57
N THR A 164 -20.99 -0.07 -7.96
CA THR A 164 -20.39 0.96 -7.12
C THR A 164 -19.51 1.89 -7.95
N HIS A 165 -18.87 2.89 -7.30
CA HIS A 165 -17.90 3.76 -7.96
C HIS A 165 -16.59 3.01 -8.26
N ASP A 166 -16.06 3.14 -9.49
CA ASP A 166 -14.68 2.74 -9.81
C ASP A 166 -13.73 3.86 -9.34
N ILE A 167 -13.31 3.80 -8.06
CA ILE A 167 -12.45 4.80 -7.41
C ILE A 167 -11.19 5.04 -8.24
N ALA A 168 -10.55 3.97 -8.72
CA ALA A 168 -9.32 4.07 -9.48
C ALA A 168 -9.51 4.78 -10.83
N ALA A 169 -10.61 4.51 -11.53
CA ALA A 169 -10.92 5.21 -12.77
C ALA A 169 -11.24 6.68 -12.53
N ALA A 170 -11.97 6.99 -11.45
CA ALA A 170 -12.31 8.38 -11.09
C ALA A 170 -11.03 9.19 -10.76
N LEU A 171 -10.15 8.67 -9.93
CA LEU A 171 -8.86 9.32 -9.63
C LEU A 171 -7.98 9.45 -10.87
N GLY A 172 -7.99 8.44 -11.76
CA GLY A 172 -7.28 8.49 -13.03
C GLY A 172 -7.73 9.62 -13.96
N GLN A 173 -9.03 9.99 -13.93
CA GLN A 173 -9.57 11.12 -14.67
C GLN A 173 -9.18 12.47 -14.04
N MET A 174 -9.02 12.52 -12.71
CA MET A 174 -8.63 13.72 -11.98
C MET A 174 -7.11 13.95 -11.96
N LYS A 175 -6.32 12.94 -12.32
CA LYS A 175 -4.87 12.91 -12.21
C LYS A 175 -4.20 14.06 -12.93
N GLN A 176 -3.39 14.83 -12.21
CA GLN A 176 -2.52 15.89 -12.74
C GLN A 176 -1.17 15.34 -13.19
N LYS A 177 -0.40 16.11 -13.99
CA LYS A 177 0.90 15.67 -14.54
C LYS A 177 1.94 15.30 -13.49
N ASN A 178 1.91 15.96 -12.34
CA ASN A 178 2.84 15.73 -11.22
C ASN A 178 2.37 14.62 -10.27
N GLN A 179 1.16 14.09 -10.45
CA GLN A 179 0.62 13.04 -9.60
C GLN A 179 0.88 11.64 -10.16
N ARG A 180 1.00 10.65 -9.28
CA ARG A 180 1.19 9.23 -9.64
C ARG A 180 0.07 8.38 -9.06
N ILE A 181 -0.32 7.35 -9.82
CA ILE A 181 -1.32 6.37 -9.39
C ILE A 181 -0.73 4.98 -9.52
N VAL A 182 -0.75 4.25 -8.41
CA VAL A 182 -0.47 2.82 -8.33
C VAL A 182 -1.78 2.10 -8.02
N ALA A 183 -2.17 1.14 -8.83
CA ALA A 183 -3.37 0.38 -8.55
C ALA A 183 -3.06 -1.11 -8.44
N PHE A 184 -3.82 -1.80 -7.60
CA PHE A 184 -3.74 -3.25 -7.45
C PHE A 184 -4.74 -3.93 -8.36
N ALA A 185 -4.35 -5.10 -8.88
CA ALA A 185 -5.23 -5.99 -9.60
C ALA A 185 -5.07 -7.41 -9.06
N LEU A 186 -6.19 -8.09 -8.87
CA LEU A 186 -6.26 -9.52 -8.61
C LEU A 186 -6.91 -10.16 -9.83
N GLU A 187 -6.18 -11.02 -10.51
CA GLU A 187 -6.62 -11.68 -11.73
C GLU A 187 -6.56 -13.20 -11.58
N THR A 188 -7.44 -13.89 -12.34
CA THR A 188 -7.51 -15.34 -12.36
C THR A 188 -7.16 -15.92 -13.72
N ASN A 189 -7.36 -15.16 -14.80
CA ASN A 189 -7.14 -15.55 -16.19
C ASN A 189 -6.55 -14.35 -16.97
N ASP A 190 -5.72 -14.63 -17.99
CA ASP A 190 -5.10 -13.62 -18.88
C ASP A 190 -4.53 -12.42 -18.13
N GLU A 191 -3.85 -12.74 -17.02
CA GLU A 191 -3.48 -11.83 -15.93
C GLU A 191 -2.75 -10.58 -16.44
N GLU A 192 -1.72 -10.74 -17.28
CA GLU A 192 -0.91 -9.64 -17.80
C GLU A 192 -1.69 -8.74 -18.76
N ALA A 193 -2.44 -9.34 -19.68
CA ALA A 193 -3.24 -8.58 -20.64
C ALA A 193 -4.35 -7.77 -19.95
N ASN A 194 -5.01 -8.37 -18.96
CA ASN A 194 -6.04 -7.72 -18.17
C ASN A 194 -5.46 -6.60 -17.29
N ALA A 195 -4.32 -6.83 -16.66
CA ALA A 195 -3.64 -5.80 -15.86
C ALA A 195 -3.21 -4.61 -16.72
N GLN A 196 -2.67 -4.85 -17.94
CA GLN A 196 -2.29 -3.77 -18.85
C GLN A 196 -3.51 -2.95 -19.32
N LYS A 197 -4.63 -3.59 -19.66
CA LYS A 197 -5.89 -2.91 -19.97
C LYS A 197 -6.39 -2.08 -18.79
N LYS A 198 -6.34 -2.63 -17.57
CA LYS A 198 -6.70 -1.91 -16.34
C LYS A 198 -5.80 -0.70 -16.09
N ARG A 199 -4.48 -0.84 -16.33
CA ARG A 199 -3.54 0.27 -16.20
C ARG A 199 -3.95 1.46 -17.09
N GLN A 200 -4.21 1.19 -18.36
CA GLN A 200 -4.61 2.21 -19.33
C GLN A 200 -5.96 2.83 -18.95
N LYS A 201 -6.99 1.99 -18.67
CA LYS A 201 -8.33 2.46 -18.31
C LYS A 201 -8.34 3.35 -17.06
N LYS A 202 -7.48 3.04 -16.08
CA LYS A 202 -7.37 3.75 -14.79
C LYS A 202 -6.33 4.86 -14.80
N ASN A 203 -5.66 5.12 -15.92
CA ASN A 203 -4.56 6.08 -16.04
C ASN A 203 -3.50 5.88 -14.95
N ALA A 204 -3.24 4.61 -14.58
CA ALA A 204 -2.25 4.26 -13.57
C ALA A 204 -0.83 4.23 -14.16
N ASP A 205 0.15 4.67 -13.37
CA ASP A 205 1.56 4.63 -13.77
C ASP A 205 2.07 3.19 -13.81
N PHE A 206 1.66 2.40 -12.82
CA PHE A 206 1.83 0.95 -12.84
C PHE A 206 0.75 0.21 -12.07
N ILE A 207 0.58 -1.07 -12.39
CA ILE A 207 -0.30 -2.01 -11.69
C ILE A 207 0.55 -2.99 -10.88
N VAL A 208 0.16 -3.22 -9.65
CA VAL A 208 0.65 -4.32 -8.82
C VAL A 208 -0.33 -5.48 -9.00
N LEU A 209 0.09 -6.46 -9.76
CA LEU A 209 -0.69 -7.66 -10.06
C LEU A 209 -0.45 -8.74 -9.01
N ASN A 210 -1.52 -9.19 -8.36
CA ASN A 210 -1.56 -10.39 -7.54
C ASN A 210 -2.19 -11.53 -8.34
N SER A 211 -1.58 -12.71 -8.30
CA SER A 211 -2.14 -13.90 -8.93
C SER A 211 -2.82 -14.79 -7.90
N THR A 212 -4.02 -15.25 -8.20
CA THR A 212 -4.71 -16.27 -7.39
C THR A 212 -4.14 -17.69 -7.60
N ARG A 213 -3.29 -17.87 -8.62
CA ARG A 213 -2.66 -19.17 -8.92
C ARG A 213 -1.58 -19.55 -7.92
N ASN A 214 -1.06 -18.58 -7.14
CA ASN A 214 -0.03 -18.82 -6.15
C ASN A 214 -0.66 -19.10 -4.77
N PRO A 215 -0.70 -20.37 -4.31
CA PRO A 215 -1.29 -20.69 -3.02
C PRO A 215 -0.63 -19.94 -1.88
N GLY A 216 -1.42 -19.36 -0.97
CA GLY A 216 -0.92 -18.70 0.22
C GLY A 216 -0.27 -17.32 -0.01
N THR A 217 -0.66 -16.59 -1.07
CA THR A 217 -0.09 -15.28 -1.40
C THR A 217 -1.09 -14.14 -1.49
N THR A 218 -2.39 -14.39 -1.31
CA THR A 218 -3.43 -13.37 -1.52
C THR A 218 -4.05 -12.87 -0.21
N PHE A 219 -5.31 -13.22 0.05
CA PHE A 219 -6.02 -12.75 1.24
C PHE A 219 -5.61 -13.50 2.52
N ARG A 220 -5.58 -12.80 3.67
CA ARG A 220 -5.35 -13.33 5.02
C ARG A 220 -3.98 -13.97 5.29
N THR A 221 -3.05 -13.95 4.33
CA THR A 221 -1.68 -14.44 4.52
C THR A 221 -0.72 -13.30 4.87
N ASP A 222 0.43 -13.61 5.43
CA ASP A 222 1.47 -12.62 5.74
C ASP A 222 2.42 -12.40 4.56
N ASP A 223 2.51 -13.39 3.66
CA ASP A 223 3.30 -13.33 2.44
C ASP A 223 2.48 -12.83 1.24
N ASN A 224 3.21 -12.32 0.24
CA ASN A 224 2.67 -12.01 -1.07
C ASN A 224 3.71 -12.29 -2.17
N GLN A 225 3.22 -12.49 -3.40
CA GLN A 225 4.01 -12.56 -4.61
C GLN A 225 3.36 -11.65 -5.65
N ILE A 226 4.12 -10.74 -6.22
CA ILE A 226 3.59 -9.72 -7.12
C ILE A 226 4.34 -9.66 -8.44
N THR A 227 3.64 -9.15 -9.45
CA THR A 227 4.24 -8.67 -10.69
C THR A 227 3.86 -7.20 -10.87
N ILE A 228 4.84 -6.33 -11.08
CA ILE A 228 4.61 -4.92 -11.41
C ILE A 228 4.55 -4.78 -12.93
N ILE A 229 3.48 -4.17 -13.44
CA ILE A 229 3.23 -3.93 -14.86
C ILE A 229 3.15 -2.42 -15.09
N SER A 230 4.10 -1.89 -15.84
CA SER A 230 4.22 -0.49 -16.21
C SER A 230 4.22 -0.30 -17.73
N GLU A 231 4.38 0.93 -18.19
CA GLU A 231 4.61 1.22 -19.62
C GLU A 231 5.93 0.63 -20.12
N LYS A 232 6.95 0.55 -19.24
CA LYS A 232 8.29 0.03 -19.55
C LYS A 232 8.36 -1.50 -19.63
N GLY A 233 7.27 -2.21 -19.27
CA GLY A 233 7.20 -3.66 -19.25
C GLY A 233 6.78 -4.22 -17.89
N LYS A 234 7.12 -5.50 -17.67
CA LYS A 234 6.82 -6.21 -16.41
C LYS A 234 8.07 -6.49 -15.59
N LYS A 235 7.90 -6.56 -14.27
CA LYS A 235 8.90 -6.98 -13.31
C LYS A 235 8.26 -7.93 -12.31
N GLU A 236 8.77 -9.16 -12.26
CA GLU A 236 8.28 -10.20 -11.36
C GLU A 236 9.10 -10.20 -10.06
N TYR A 237 8.44 -10.46 -8.95
CA TYR A 237 9.06 -10.54 -7.63
C TYR A 237 8.75 -11.89 -7.01
N GLU A 238 9.70 -12.42 -6.25
CA GLU A 238 9.52 -13.67 -5.52
C GLU A 238 8.53 -13.52 -4.37
N LYS A 239 8.01 -14.66 -3.89
CA LYS A 239 7.18 -14.71 -2.69
C LYS A 239 7.99 -14.31 -1.47
N LYS A 240 7.48 -13.32 -0.72
CA LYS A 240 8.11 -12.82 0.51
C LYS A 240 7.10 -12.11 1.41
N PRO A 241 7.47 -11.76 2.66
CA PRO A 241 6.59 -11.03 3.57
C PRO A 241 6.05 -9.74 2.97
N LYS A 242 4.80 -9.38 3.27
CA LYS A 242 4.14 -8.16 2.76
C LYS A 242 4.92 -6.88 3.07
N THR A 243 5.67 -6.85 4.16
CA THR A 243 6.57 -5.74 4.50
C THR A 243 7.70 -5.58 3.49
N GLU A 244 8.30 -6.70 3.03
CA GLU A 244 9.35 -6.67 2.01
C GLU A 244 8.76 -6.38 0.62
N VAL A 245 7.55 -6.90 0.32
CA VAL A 245 6.83 -6.54 -0.91
C VAL A 245 6.49 -5.05 -0.93
N ALA A 246 6.13 -4.46 0.21
CA ALA A 246 5.89 -3.02 0.31
C ALA A 246 7.13 -2.22 -0.08
N LYS A 247 8.31 -2.61 0.40
CA LYS A 247 9.59 -1.97 0.00
C LYS A 247 9.79 -2.00 -1.52
N ASP A 248 9.53 -3.13 -2.17
CA ASP A 248 9.66 -3.24 -3.63
C ASP A 248 8.72 -2.28 -4.38
N ILE A 249 7.45 -2.22 -3.95
CA ILE A 249 6.46 -1.35 -4.57
C ILE A 249 6.86 0.11 -4.39
N ILE A 250 7.26 0.49 -3.17
CA ILE A 250 7.66 1.87 -2.88
C ILE A 250 8.98 2.23 -3.58
N ASN A 251 9.91 1.28 -3.77
CA ASN A 251 11.10 1.48 -4.61
C ASN A 251 10.75 1.82 -6.06
N GLU A 252 9.74 1.18 -6.64
CA GLU A 252 9.30 1.53 -8.01
C GLU A 252 8.53 2.86 -8.04
N LEU A 253 7.76 3.19 -6.99
CA LEU A 253 7.06 4.47 -6.88
C LEU A 253 8.05 5.64 -6.76
N ALA A 254 9.07 5.53 -5.92
CA ALA A 254 10.06 6.57 -5.69
C ALA A 254 10.84 6.96 -6.97
N LYS A 255 11.01 6.02 -7.92
CA LYS A 255 11.68 6.30 -9.21
C LYS A 255 10.89 7.21 -10.14
N ILE A 256 9.60 7.41 -9.86
CA ILE A 256 8.70 8.18 -10.72
C ILE A 256 8.09 9.39 -10.02
N LEU A 257 8.36 9.59 -8.72
CA LEU A 257 8.00 10.75 -7.90
C LEU A 257 9.07 11.83 -7.92
#